data_a7b0e1c4ffd690be3d26a402c562c805
#
_entry.id   a7b0e1c4ffd690be3d26a402c562c805
#
_cell.length_a   1.000
_cell.length_b   1.000
_cell.length_c   1.000
_cell.angle_alpha   90.00
_cell.angle_beta   90.00
_cell.angle_gamma   90.00
#
_symmetry.space_group_name_H-M   'P 1'
#
loop_
_entity.id
_entity.type
_entity.pdbx_description
1 polymer ?
#
loop_
_entity_poly.entity_id
_entity_poly.type
_entity_poly.pdbx_seq_one_letter_code
_entity_poly.pdbx_strand_id
1 'polypeptide(L)'
;MTHLFTAAEIAELTGGRVASGDPSARVTGLAWDSRLVRPGDCFVALQGERVDGHDFAERAAAAGAACVLAARAVPAGEAAVVVCPDPLQGLGRLGLALRSRHSDLRVVGVTGSVGKTTTKEMVAAVLSERFRVFRTEGNLNSEVGLPASLARLTADHEAAVLEMGMRALGEIAYLASIARPQVGVVT
;
A
#
# COMPACT_ATOMS: atom_id res chain seq x y z
N MET A 1 -15.53 -0.46 12.23
CA MET A 1 -14.36 -0.08 11.40
C MET A 1 -14.71 -0.31 9.95
N THR A 2 -14.54 0.68 9.10
CA THR A 2 -14.81 0.57 7.67
C THR A 2 -13.70 -0.29 7.05
N HIS A 3 -14.05 -1.38 6.37
CA HIS A 3 -13.07 -2.20 5.65
C HIS A 3 -12.57 -1.45 4.41
N LEU A 4 -11.33 -1.76 4.00
CA LEU A 4 -10.73 -1.19 2.79
C LEU A 4 -11.25 -1.92 1.54
N PHE A 5 -11.23 -3.25 1.60
CA PHE A 5 -11.62 -4.14 0.51
C PHE A 5 -12.19 -5.45 1.05
N THR A 6 -12.91 -6.17 0.21
CA THR A 6 -13.15 -7.61 0.35
C THR A 6 -12.09 -8.39 -0.45
N ALA A 7 -11.91 -9.68 -0.18
CA ALA A 7 -11.01 -10.54 -0.97
C ALA A 7 -11.43 -10.60 -2.45
N ALA A 8 -12.73 -10.57 -2.74
CA ALA A 8 -13.26 -10.50 -4.10
C ALA A 8 -12.86 -9.20 -4.82
N GLU A 9 -12.98 -8.04 -4.15
CA GLU A 9 -12.54 -6.74 -4.71
C GLU A 9 -11.02 -6.70 -4.94
N ILE A 10 -10.23 -7.30 -4.03
CA ILE A 10 -8.79 -7.43 -4.24
C ILE A 10 -8.51 -8.27 -5.49
N ALA A 11 -9.20 -9.40 -5.68
CA ALA A 11 -9.03 -10.23 -6.87
C ALA A 11 -9.36 -9.45 -8.15
N GLU A 12 -10.47 -8.71 -8.17
CA GLU A 12 -10.87 -7.88 -9.32
C GLU A 12 -9.82 -6.80 -9.62
N LEU A 13 -9.44 -6.00 -8.62
CA LEU A 13 -8.49 -4.91 -8.78
C LEU A 13 -7.10 -5.37 -9.22
N THR A 14 -6.68 -6.55 -8.78
CA THR A 14 -5.35 -7.09 -9.10
C THR A 14 -5.33 -7.92 -10.39
N GLY A 15 -6.49 -8.15 -11.01
CA GLY A 15 -6.62 -9.04 -12.17
C GLY A 15 -6.36 -10.51 -11.81
N GLY A 16 -6.65 -10.87 -10.56
CA GLY A 16 -6.48 -12.20 -10.01
C GLY A 16 -7.82 -12.93 -9.80
N ARG A 17 -7.76 -13.94 -8.95
CA ARG A 17 -8.94 -14.72 -8.52
C ARG A 17 -8.79 -15.14 -7.07
N VAL A 18 -9.90 -15.31 -6.38
CA VAL A 18 -9.91 -15.98 -5.06
C VAL A 18 -9.66 -17.47 -5.30
N ALA A 19 -8.54 -17.96 -4.82
CA ALA A 19 -8.12 -19.36 -4.97
C ALA A 19 -8.64 -20.26 -3.84
N SER A 20 -8.79 -19.68 -2.63
CA SER A 20 -9.35 -20.38 -1.45
C SER A 20 -9.85 -19.35 -0.43
N GLY A 21 -10.60 -19.81 0.56
CA GLY A 21 -11.17 -19.00 1.63
C GLY A 21 -12.43 -18.22 1.22
N ASP A 22 -12.85 -17.31 2.08
CA ASP A 22 -14.10 -16.55 1.89
C ASP A 22 -13.87 -15.32 1.00
N PRO A 23 -14.53 -15.22 -0.19
CA PRO A 23 -14.45 -14.04 -1.06
C PRO A 23 -14.94 -12.76 -0.38
N SER A 24 -15.80 -12.85 0.63
CA SER A 24 -16.34 -11.72 1.39
C SER A 24 -15.45 -11.30 2.57
N ALA A 25 -14.32 -11.97 2.80
CA ALA A 25 -13.38 -11.64 3.87
C ALA A 25 -12.98 -10.17 3.81
N ARG A 26 -13.19 -9.43 4.91
CA ARG A 26 -13.00 -7.99 4.98
C ARG A 26 -11.57 -7.64 5.36
N VAL A 27 -10.92 -6.85 4.51
CA VAL A 27 -9.55 -6.36 4.71
C VAL A 27 -9.58 -4.94 5.24
N THR A 28 -8.80 -4.70 6.30
CA THR A 28 -8.73 -3.40 7.00
C THR A 28 -7.38 -2.71 6.88
N GLY A 29 -6.35 -3.40 6.38
CA GLY A 29 -4.99 -2.87 6.18
C GLY A 29 -4.22 -3.66 5.14
N LEU A 30 -3.03 -3.19 4.79
CA LEU A 30 -2.10 -3.84 3.86
C LEU A 30 -0.76 -4.03 4.57
N ALA A 31 -0.21 -5.24 4.51
CA ALA A 31 1.09 -5.60 5.08
C ALA A 31 1.91 -6.43 4.09
N TRP A 32 3.22 -6.23 4.02
CA TRP A 32 4.17 -7.02 3.21
C TRP A 32 5.26 -7.68 4.05
N ASP A 33 5.33 -7.34 5.32
CA ASP A 33 6.18 -8.00 6.31
C ASP A 33 5.29 -8.81 7.26
N SER A 34 5.45 -10.14 7.25
CA SER A 34 4.63 -11.03 8.07
C SER A 34 4.76 -10.79 9.59
N ARG A 35 5.82 -10.09 10.03
CA ARG A 35 6.04 -9.71 11.44
C ARG A 35 5.20 -8.52 11.86
N LEU A 36 4.71 -7.74 10.88
CA LEU A 36 3.94 -6.50 11.10
C LEU A 36 2.44 -6.69 10.79
N VAL A 37 2.03 -7.88 10.38
CA VAL A 37 0.63 -8.21 10.11
C VAL A 37 -0.21 -8.00 11.35
N ARG A 38 -1.35 -7.34 11.19
CA ARG A 38 -2.38 -7.14 12.20
C ARG A 38 -3.65 -7.90 11.82
N PRO A 39 -4.51 -8.25 12.78
CA PRO A 39 -5.80 -8.86 12.47
C PRO A 39 -6.60 -8.03 11.47
N GLY A 40 -7.06 -8.69 10.41
CA GLY A 40 -7.80 -8.06 9.32
C GLY A 40 -6.95 -7.52 8.16
N ASP A 41 -5.62 -7.59 8.21
CA ASP A 41 -4.77 -7.14 7.10
C ASP A 41 -4.85 -8.09 5.89
N CYS A 42 -4.58 -7.56 4.70
CA CYS A 42 -4.13 -8.34 3.56
C CYS A 42 -2.60 -8.41 3.57
N PHE A 43 -2.07 -9.60 3.71
CA PHE A 43 -0.64 -9.85 3.55
C PHE A 43 -0.30 -10.00 2.07
N VAL A 44 0.62 -9.16 1.58
CA VAL A 44 1.10 -9.22 0.19
C VAL A 44 2.39 -10.02 0.15
N ALA A 45 2.34 -11.22 -0.41
CA ALA A 45 3.47 -12.14 -0.52
C ALA A 45 4.37 -11.72 -1.69
N LEU A 46 5.38 -10.92 -1.41
CA LEU A 46 6.33 -10.42 -2.40
C LEU A 46 7.56 -11.34 -2.46
N GLN A 47 8.04 -11.60 -3.67
CA GLN A 47 9.31 -12.26 -3.85
C GLN A 47 10.44 -11.25 -3.74
N GLY A 48 11.28 -11.39 -2.72
CA GLY A 48 12.47 -10.61 -2.52
C GLY A 48 13.73 -11.30 -3.08
N GLU A 49 14.86 -10.61 -3.05
CA GLU A 49 16.14 -11.14 -3.52
C GLU A 49 16.66 -12.34 -2.70
N ARG A 50 16.37 -12.37 -1.40
CA ARG A 50 16.89 -13.36 -0.46
C ARG A 50 15.82 -14.26 0.13
N VAL A 51 14.58 -13.82 0.10
CA VAL A 51 13.47 -14.44 0.81
C VAL A 51 12.22 -14.37 -0.05
N ASP A 52 11.51 -15.48 -0.17
CA ASP A 52 10.21 -15.52 -0.82
C ASP A 52 9.09 -15.24 0.21
N GLY A 53 8.35 -14.15 0.02
CA GLY A 53 7.23 -13.77 0.88
C GLY A 53 6.14 -14.84 0.96
N HIS A 54 6.01 -15.69 -0.08
CA HIS A 54 5.05 -16.77 -0.10
C HIS A 54 5.25 -17.80 1.02
N ASP A 55 6.49 -18.00 1.48
CA ASP A 55 6.82 -18.92 2.57
C ASP A 55 6.32 -18.43 3.93
N PHE A 56 5.86 -17.20 4.03
CA PHE A 56 5.32 -16.61 5.25
C PHE A 56 3.80 -16.49 5.27
N ALA A 57 3.10 -17.03 4.28
CA ALA A 57 1.65 -16.95 4.18
C ALA A 57 0.94 -17.56 5.39
N GLU A 58 1.35 -18.76 5.81
CA GLU A 58 0.78 -19.41 7.02
C GLU A 58 1.03 -18.58 8.29
N ARG A 59 2.23 -18.01 8.42
CA ARG A 59 2.57 -17.13 9.54
C ARG A 59 1.72 -15.88 9.57
N ALA A 60 1.51 -15.25 8.39
CA ALA A 60 0.66 -14.08 8.26
C ALA A 60 -0.80 -14.40 8.61
N ALA A 61 -1.32 -15.55 8.15
CA ALA A 61 -2.64 -16.03 8.50
C ALA A 61 -2.78 -16.29 10.02
N ALA A 62 -1.80 -16.95 10.63
CA ALA A 62 -1.75 -17.19 12.08
C ALA A 62 -1.69 -15.88 12.89
N ALA A 63 -1.12 -14.80 12.33
CA ALA A 63 -1.14 -13.46 12.91
C ALA A 63 -2.47 -12.72 12.70
N GLY A 64 -3.45 -13.34 12.01
CA GLY A 64 -4.79 -12.80 11.80
C GLY A 64 -4.99 -12.09 10.46
N ALA A 65 -4.13 -12.30 9.46
CA ALA A 65 -4.41 -11.80 8.12
C ALA A 65 -5.78 -12.32 7.64
N ALA A 66 -6.62 -11.43 7.14
CA ALA A 66 -7.91 -11.80 6.54
C ALA A 66 -7.75 -12.29 5.10
N CYS A 67 -6.69 -11.86 4.43
CA CYS A 67 -6.40 -12.18 3.05
C CYS A 67 -4.90 -12.32 2.82
N VAL A 68 -4.50 -13.16 1.87
CA VAL A 68 -3.14 -13.25 1.33
C VAL A 68 -3.21 -12.99 -0.17
N LEU A 69 -2.49 -11.98 -0.65
CA LEU A 69 -2.29 -11.70 -2.07
C LEU A 69 -0.97 -12.33 -2.50
N ALA A 70 -1.00 -13.25 -3.45
CA ALA A 70 0.14 -14.08 -3.82
C ALA A 70 0.21 -14.31 -5.35
N ALA A 71 1.39 -14.68 -5.87
CA ALA A 71 1.55 -15.06 -7.28
C ALA A 71 1.13 -16.52 -7.56
N ARG A 72 1.02 -17.34 -6.54
CA ARG A 72 0.61 -18.75 -6.59
C ARG A 72 -0.26 -19.11 -5.39
N ALA A 73 -0.97 -20.23 -5.48
CA ALA A 73 -1.69 -20.75 -4.34
C ALA A 73 -0.71 -21.08 -3.19
N VAL A 74 -1.07 -20.70 -1.97
CA VAL A 74 -0.30 -20.92 -0.75
C VAL A 74 -1.22 -21.40 0.36
N PRO A 75 -0.73 -22.21 1.31
CA PRO A 75 -1.48 -22.51 2.51
C PRO A 75 -1.60 -21.24 3.37
N ALA A 76 -2.82 -20.91 3.80
CA ALA A 76 -3.08 -19.71 4.60
C ALA A 76 -4.21 -19.91 5.62
N GLY A 77 -4.43 -21.14 6.09
CA GLY A 77 -5.44 -21.44 7.11
C GLY A 77 -6.83 -20.92 6.71
N GLU A 78 -7.43 -20.08 7.55
CA GLU A 78 -8.75 -19.48 7.31
C GLU A 78 -8.69 -18.19 6.46
N ALA A 79 -7.50 -17.63 6.22
CA ALA A 79 -7.37 -16.43 5.41
C ALA A 79 -7.76 -16.70 3.95
N ALA A 80 -8.44 -15.77 3.31
CA ALA A 80 -8.69 -15.84 1.88
C ALA A 80 -7.37 -15.75 1.10
N VAL A 81 -7.20 -16.55 0.05
CA VAL A 81 -6.02 -16.48 -0.82
C VAL A 81 -6.44 -15.94 -2.18
N VAL A 82 -5.92 -14.79 -2.54
CA VAL A 82 -6.05 -14.19 -3.86
C VAL A 82 -4.77 -14.43 -4.64
N VAL A 83 -4.90 -15.11 -5.77
CA VAL A 83 -3.78 -15.34 -6.70
C VAL A 83 -3.89 -14.37 -7.85
N CYS A 84 -2.83 -13.59 -8.08
CA CYS A 84 -2.73 -12.63 -9.18
C CYS A 84 -1.37 -12.80 -9.92
N PRO A 85 -1.25 -12.32 -11.17
CA PRO A 85 -0.02 -12.48 -11.94
C PRO A 85 1.22 -11.86 -11.31
N ASP A 86 1.06 -10.71 -10.64
CA ASP A 86 2.14 -9.95 -10.01
C ASP A 86 1.61 -9.24 -8.74
N PRO A 87 1.93 -9.76 -7.55
CA PRO A 87 1.49 -9.16 -6.28
C PRO A 87 2.04 -7.75 -6.03
N LEU A 88 3.21 -7.39 -6.58
CA LEU A 88 3.77 -6.05 -6.44
C LEU A 88 2.94 -5.04 -7.25
N GLN A 89 2.64 -5.36 -8.50
CA GLN A 89 1.73 -4.57 -9.33
C GLN A 89 0.32 -4.55 -8.72
N GLY A 90 -0.12 -5.68 -8.16
CA GLY A 90 -1.37 -5.79 -7.42
C GLY A 90 -1.43 -4.79 -6.27
N LEU A 91 -0.38 -4.72 -5.44
CA LEU A 91 -0.28 -3.74 -4.35
C LEU A 91 -0.37 -2.30 -4.85
N GLY A 92 0.30 -1.97 -5.96
CA GLY A 92 0.21 -0.67 -6.61
C GLY A 92 -1.22 -0.33 -7.05
N ARG A 93 -1.95 -1.29 -7.63
CA ARG A 93 -3.37 -1.12 -8.02
C ARG A 93 -4.28 -0.91 -6.81
N LEU A 94 -4.05 -1.62 -5.71
CA LEU A 94 -4.77 -1.40 -4.46
C LEU A 94 -4.50 0.00 -3.90
N GLY A 95 -3.23 0.44 -3.90
CA GLY A 95 -2.86 1.79 -3.50
C GLY A 95 -3.54 2.87 -4.35
N LEU A 96 -3.57 2.68 -5.68
CA LEU A 96 -4.26 3.58 -6.60
C LEU A 96 -5.77 3.62 -6.34
N ALA A 97 -6.39 2.47 -6.08
CA ALA A 97 -7.82 2.39 -5.75
C ALA A 97 -8.13 3.14 -4.45
N LEU A 98 -7.28 2.99 -3.41
CA LEU A 98 -7.41 3.75 -2.16
C LEU A 98 -7.25 5.25 -2.40
N ARG A 99 -6.22 5.67 -3.14
CA ARG A 99 -6.01 7.09 -3.50
C ARG A 99 -7.22 7.67 -4.26
N SER A 100 -7.81 6.89 -5.14
CA SER A 100 -8.95 7.33 -5.97
C SER A 100 -10.23 7.56 -5.17
N ARG A 101 -10.38 6.96 -3.99
CA ARG A 101 -11.50 7.22 -3.07
C ARG A 101 -11.41 8.59 -2.39
N HIS A 102 -10.26 9.27 -2.49
CA HIS A 102 -10.00 10.59 -1.91
C HIS A 102 -9.76 11.62 -3.02
N SER A 103 -10.77 11.87 -3.89
CA SER A 103 -10.67 12.76 -5.05
C SER A 103 -10.23 14.17 -4.69
N ASP A 104 -10.72 14.69 -3.58
CA ASP A 104 -10.50 16.07 -3.12
C ASP A 104 -9.20 16.25 -2.32
N LEU A 105 -8.47 15.16 -2.06
CA LEU A 105 -7.21 15.19 -1.32
C LEU A 105 -6.14 15.93 -2.14
N ARG A 106 -5.58 17.00 -1.56
CA ARG A 106 -4.45 17.74 -2.13
C ARG A 106 -3.16 16.98 -1.87
N VAL A 107 -2.47 16.56 -2.92
CA VAL A 107 -1.26 15.74 -2.77
C VAL A 107 -0.04 16.47 -3.26
N VAL A 108 0.96 16.55 -2.38
CA VAL A 108 2.32 16.99 -2.69
C VAL A 108 3.23 15.76 -2.74
N GLY A 109 3.87 15.54 -3.87
CA GLY A 109 4.92 14.52 -4.03
C GLY A 109 6.29 15.14 -3.79
N VAL A 110 7.12 14.54 -2.97
CA VAL A 110 8.50 15.00 -2.71
C VAL A 110 9.48 13.93 -3.15
N THR A 111 10.38 14.28 -4.06
CA THR A 111 11.47 13.41 -4.51
C THR A 111 12.80 14.16 -4.55
N GLY A 112 13.88 13.48 -4.92
CA GLY A 112 15.21 14.07 -5.06
C GLY A 112 16.31 13.14 -4.52
N SER A 113 17.57 13.58 -4.62
CA SER A 113 18.71 12.80 -4.18
C SER A 113 18.95 12.94 -2.67
N VAL A 114 18.81 14.16 -2.12
CA VAL A 114 19.05 14.49 -0.71
C VAL A 114 17.95 15.43 -0.23
N GLY A 115 17.59 15.37 1.06
CA GLY A 115 16.66 16.31 1.67
C GLY A 115 15.18 15.96 1.55
N LYS A 116 14.78 14.87 0.88
CA LYS A 116 13.39 14.44 0.70
C LYS A 116 12.60 14.42 2.02
N THR A 117 13.09 13.70 3.01
CA THR A 117 12.41 13.52 4.29
C THR A 117 12.29 14.84 5.04
N THR A 118 13.36 15.65 5.08
CA THR A 118 13.32 16.99 5.70
C THR A 118 12.29 17.87 5.01
N THR A 119 12.30 17.94 3.69
CA THR A 119 11.35 18.74 2.90
C THR A 119 9.92 18.25 3.10
N LYS A 120 9.69 16.93 3.09
CA LYS A 120 8.39 16.33 3.39
C LYS A 120 7.86 16.78 4.76
N GLU A 121 8.70 16.70 5.81
CA GLU A 121 8.29 17.11 7.17
C GLU A 121 8.01 18.62 7.25
N MET A 122 8.82 19.45 6.61
CA MET A 122 8.59 20.91 6.58
C MET A 122 7.30 21.26 5.84
N VAL A 123 7.05 20.68 4.66
CA VAL A 123 5.82 20.90 3.90
C VAL A 123 4.61 20.41 4.69
N ALA A 124 4.70 19.23 5.31
CA ALA A 124 3.63 18.70 6.15
C ALA A 124 3.33 19.62 7.34
N ALA A 125 4.35 20.13 8.03
CA ALA A 125 4.18 21.04 9.15
C ALA A 125 3.46 22.33 8.73
N VAL A 126 3.88 22.96 7.64
CA VAL A 126 3.24 24.19 7.10
C VAL A 126 1.78 23.93 6.72
N LEU A 127 1.51 22.82 6.02
CA LEU A 127 0.13 22.49 5.61
C LEU A 127 -0.75 22.15 6.81
N SER A 128 -0.18 21.61 7.90
CA SER A 128 -0.92 21.23 9.11
C SER A 128 -1.49 22.42 9.87
N GLU A 129 -1.01 23.65 9.63
CA GLU A 129 -1.59 24.87 10.19
C GLU A 129 -3.04 25.11 9.70
N ARG A 130 -3.41 24.51 8.55
CA ARG A 130 -4.73 24.71 7.95
C ARG A 130 -5.48 23.41 7.59
N PHE A 131 -4.78 22.31 7.36
CA PHE A 131 -5.35 21.06 6.85
C PHE A 131 -5.03 19.89 7.76
N ARG A 132 -5.90 18.90 7.80
CA ARG A 132 -5.53 17.58 8.35
C ARG A 132 -4.66 16.85 7.33
N VAL A 133 -3.37 16.74 7.64
CA VAL A 133 -2.35 16.28 6.71
C VAL A 133 -1.99 14.82 6.96
N PHE A 134 -2.12 13.99 5.94
CA PHE A 134 -1.47 12.70 5.85
C PHE A 134 -0.03 12.87 5.36
N ARG A 135 0.91 12.13 5.94
CA ARG A 135 2.28 12.05 5.40
C ARG A 135 2.81 10.63 5.46
N THR A 136 3.66 10.27 4.50
CA THR A 136 4.38 9.00 4.56
C THR A 136 5.28 8.97 5.79
N GLU A 137 5.19 7.91 6.58
CA GLU A 137 6.01 7.69 7.76
C GLU A 137 7.30 6.97 7.41
N GLY A 138 8.39 7.33 8.10
CA GLY A 138 9.67 6.67 7.90
C GLY A 138 10.13 6.67 6.44
N ASN A 139 10.51 5.50 5.95
CA ASN A 139 10.99 5.25 4.59
C ASN A 139 9.95 4.55 3.70
N LEU A 140 8.66 4.75 3.94
CA LEU A 140 7.57 4.20 3.11
C LEU A 140 7.44 4.95 1.78
N ASN A 141 8.53 5.07 1.05
CA ASN A 141 8.69 5.88 -0.15
C ASN A 141 8.97 5.06 -1.42
N SER A 142 8.88 3.74 -1.33
CA SER A 142 9.14 2.78 -2.41
C SER A 142 7.86 2.27 -3.06
N GLU A 143 8.02 1.47 -4.11
CA GLU A 143 6.94 0.75 -4.81
C GLU A 143 6.11 -0.18 -3.92
N VAL A 144 6.63 -0.55 -2.76
CA VAL A 144 5.93 -1.33 -1.74
C VAL A 144 5.36 -0.40 -0.66
N GLY A 145 6.19 0.48 -0.12
CA GLY A 145 5.86 1.29 1.04
C GLY A 145 4.80 2.35 0.75
N LEU A 146 4.90 3.07 -0.37
CA LEU A 146 3.96 4.12 -0.71
C LEU A 146 2.54 3.59 -0.91
N PRO A 147 2.28 2.56 -1.75
CA PRO A 147 0.92 2.02 -1.91
C PRO A 147 0.34 1.51 -0.60
N ALA A 148 1.13 0.78 0.20
CA ALA A 148 0.68 0.26 1.47
C ALA A 148 0.36 1.37 2.48
N SER A 149 1.10 2.48 2.47
CA SER A 149 0.84 3.63 3.35
C SER A 149 -0.52 4.27 3.09
N LEU A 150 -0.99 4.24 1.83
CA LEU A 150 -2.29 4.80 1.45
C LEU A 150 -3.49 4.06 2.09
N ALA A 151 -3.29 2.83 2.59
CA ALA A 151 -4.28 2.12 3.39
C ALA A 151 -4.62 2.84 4.71
N ARG A 152 -3.80 3.80 5.13
CA ARG A 152 -3.99 4.60 6.35
C ARG A 152 -4.67 5.95 6.08
N LEU A 153 -4.98 6.26 4.83
CA LEU A 153 -5.79 7.43 4.50
C LEU A 153 -7.20 7.27 5.08
N THR A 154 -7.70 8.36 5.64
CA THR A 154 -9.07 8.46 6.16
C THR A 154 -9.81 9.61 5.48
N ALA A 155 -11.13 9.61 5.56
CA ALA A 155 -11.95 10.70 5.03
C ALA A 155 -11.65 12.08 5.66
N ASP A 156 -10.98 12.07 6.83
CA ASP A 156 -10.64 13.31 7.52
C ASP A 156 -9.41 14.02 6.92
N HIS A 157 -8.58 13.33 6.16
CA HIS A 157 -7.40 13.94 5.55
C HIS A 157 -7.78 14.85 4.38
N GLU A 158 -7.29 16.09 4.40
CA GLU A 158 -7.56 17.13 3.39
C GLU A 158 -6.35 17.36 2.49
N ALA A 159 -5.14 17.03 2.99
CA ALA A 159 -3.89 17.09 2.24
C ALA A 159 -3.02 15.87 2.53
N ALA A 160 -2.11 15.55 1.61
CA ALA A 160 -1.11 14.51 1.79
C ALA A 160 0.26 14.99 1.29
N VAL A 161 1.31 14.63 2.03
CA VAL A 161 2.70 14.84 1.60
C VAL A 161 3.38 13.50 1.50
N LEU A 162 3.67 13.08 0.27
CA LEU A 162 4.13 11.74 -0.05
C LEU A 162 5.58 11.78 -0.53
N GLU A 163 6.47 11.15 0.22
CA GLU A 163 7.86 10.98 -0.20
C GLU A 163 7.94 9.86 -1.25
N MET A 164 8.69 10.10 -2.32
CA MET A 164 8.93 9.18 -3.42
C MET A 164 10.43 8.97 -3.60
N GLY A 165 10.89 7.77 -3.29
CA GLY A 165 12.27 7.36 -3.52
C GLY A 165 12.44 6.68 -4.86
N MET A 166 13.66 6.66 -5.39
CA MET A 166 14.00 5.88 -6.57
C MET A 166 15.40 5.27 -6.46
N ARG A 167 15.56 4.11 -7.08
CA ARG A 167 16.82 3.39 -7.31
C ARG A 167 17.08 3.20 -8.80
N ALA A 168 16.01 3.17 -9.60
CA ALA A 168 16.06 2.95 -11.04
C ALA A 168 15.15 3.95 -11.80
N LEU A 169 15.40 4.06 -13.09
CA LEU A 169 14.58 4.87 -13.99
C LEU A 169 13.15 4.33 -14.03
N GLY A 170 12.18 5.25 -14.01
CA GLY A 170 10.75 4.93 -14.10
C GLY A 170 10.05 4.78 -12.75
N GLU A 171 10.76 4.54 -11.64
CA GLU A 171 10.14 4.35 -10.32
C GLU A 171 9.35 5.58 -9.85
N ILE A 172 9.86 6.79 -10.05
CA ILE A 172 9.11 8.02 -9.70
C ILE A 172 7.86 8.15 -10.54
N ALA A 173 7.91 7.83 -11.83
CA ALA A 173 6.73 7.85 -12.70
C ALA A 173 5.69 6.84 -12.21
N TYR A 174 6.12 5.64 -11.81
CA TYR A 174 5.25 4.62 -11.23
C TYR A 174 4.61 5.10 -9.91
N LEU A 175 5.40 5.61 -8.97
CA LEU A 175 4.90 6.13 -7.69
C LEU A 175 3.95 7.32 -7.90
N ALA A 176 4.27 8.22 -8.83
CA ALA A 176 3.42 9.35 -9.19
C ALA A 176 2.09 8.90 -9.83
N SER A 177 2.09 7.83 -10.61
CA SER A 177 0.86 7.26 -11.19
C SER A 177 -0.11 6.75 -10.11
N ILE A 178 0.41 6.25 -8.99
CA ILE A 178 -0.37 5.79 -7.83
C ILE A 178 -0.82 6.98 -6.97
N ALA A 179 0.12 7.84 -6.59
CA ALA A 179 -0.13 8.95 -5.66
C ALA A 179 -0.91 10.10 -6.29
N ARG A 180 -0.79 10.30 -7.60
CA ARG A 180 -1.43 11.38 -8.38
C ARG A 180 -1.24 12.75 -7.71
N PRO A 181 0.01 13.22 -7.52
CA PRO A 181 0.28 14.51 -6.90
C PRO A 181 -0.13 15.66 -7.84
N GLN A 182 -0.68 16.73 -7.27
CA GLN A 182 -0.93 17.99 -7.98
C GLN A 182 0.31 18.89 -7.97
N VAL A 183 1.18 18.71 -6.96
CA VAL A 183 2.43 19.47 -6.83
C VAL A 183 3.57 18.49 -6.66
N GLY A 184 4.65 18.67 -7.42
CA GLY A 184 5.90 17.92 -7.29
C GLY A 184 7.02 18.84 -6.77
N VAL A 185 7.76 18.36 -5.78
CA VAL A 185 8.97 19.01 -5.24
C VAL A 185 10.16 18.10 -5.49
N VAL A 186 11.22 18.66 -6.09
CA VAL A 186 12.47 17.96 -6.36
C VAL A 186 13.59 18.64 -5.56
N THR A 187 14.32 17.85 -4.72
CA THR A 187 15.40 18.33 -3.83
C THR A 187 16.76 17.80 -4.23
#